data_46c79a2f3f3fec6c6df2ca184b22fbc4
#
_entry.id   46c79a2f3f3fec6c6df2ca184b22fbc4
#
_cell.length_a   1.000
_cell.length_b   1.000
_cell.length_c   1.000
_cell.angle_alpha   90.00
_cell.angle_beta   90.00
_cell.angle_gamma   90.00
#
_symmetry.space_group_name_H-M   'P 1'
#
loop_
_entity.id
_entity.type
_entity.pdbx_description
1 polymer ?
#
loop_
_entity_poly.entity_id
_entity_poly.type
_entity_poly.pdbx_seq_one_letter_code
_entity_poly.pdbx_strand_id
1 'polypeptide(L)'
;MVIVSNVNVSSFCVLIGKTDDVVPADNKQNKWIIDPFQMRGINGYLYGRGVSDNKGPIMAALYGVVDLVHEKELESDITFLIEGEEESGSRGFKDAIRRHKDLIGDIDYIILANSYWLDDEVPCLTYGLRGVLHATVNVDSNHPDVHSGVDGSYMMDEPLFDLTSILAKLKGLHNRIQIPGFYDNILPLTEAEEARYDDITETLIRRNPENGPPGILKASLMARWREPNLTVHRYKVSGPDGSLVSSHASAAVSLRLVPNQEVEDVIKSLTDFLMDAFAQLDTHNHLSITIDNQADAWLGDPDNEIFQTLEDAIMDVWGPIGYSARRGSVPGPKPKLQQQLKQPPTPNPTVSPSFKPTPATTTTLTNGSDHTSLAATPLDPSQSEEPFSPAESTHGKKRGRKPLYIREGGSIPSIRFLEKEFGAPAAHLPCGQASDSAHLDNERLRVNNLYKSREIFRRLFRELPRK
;
A
#
# COMPACT_ATOMS: atom_id res chain seq x y z
N MET A 1 15.73 3.68 -20.46
CA MET A 1 15.59 2.28 -20.88
C MET A 1 16.98 1.74 -21.20
N VAL A 2 17.35 0.60 -20.65
CA VAL A 2 18.60 -0.11 -20.94
C VAL A 2 18.24 -1.50 -21.41
N ILE A 3 18.73 -1.93 -22.56
CA ILE A 3 18.53 -3.28 -23.12
C ILE A 3 19.87 -4.00 -23.08
N VAL A 4 19.90 -5.19 -22.49
CA VAL A 4 21.05 -6.10 -22.53
C VAL A 4 20.57 -7.31 -23.33
N SER A 5 21.13 -7.48 -24.52
CA SER A 5 20.69 -8.49 -25.48
C SER A 5 21.77 -9.56 -25.71
N ASN A 6 21.33 -10.82 -25.85
CA ASN A 6 22.16 -11.94 -26.29
C ASN A 6 21.62 -12.51 -27.61
N VAL A 7 22.47 -12.80 -28.55
CA VAL A 7 22.13 -13.19 -29.94
C VAL A 7 21.42 -14.57 -30.05
N ASN A 8 21.39 -15.38 -28.99
CA ASN A 8 20.75 -16.69 -28.93
C ASN A 8 19.71 -16.77 -27.81
N VAL A 9 18.63 -16.05 -27.98
CA VAL A 9 17.62 -15.82 -26.93
C VAL A 9 16.72 -17.01 -26.70
N SER A 10 16.50 -17.36 -25.43
CA SER A 10 15.49 -18.34 -25.00
C SER A 10 14.32 -17.71 -24.23
N SER A 11 14.47 -16.49 -23.70
CA SER A 11 13.41 -15.77 -22.97
C SER A 11 13.70 -14.28 -22.89
N PHE A 12 12.65 -13.46 -22.91
CA PHE A 12 12.72 -12.01 -22.80
C PHE A 12 12.11 -11.53 -21.48
N CYS A 13 12.91 -10.87 -20.66
CA CYS A 13 12.48 -10.38 -19.33
C CYS A 13 12.58 -8.86 -19.23
N VAL A 14 11.55 -8.23 -18.73
CA VAL A 14 11.54 -6.81 -18.36
C VAL A 14 11.64 -6.65 -16.86
N LEU A 15 12.64 -5.89 -16.42
CA LEU A 15 12.79 -5.48 -15.03
C LEU A 15 12.41 -4.02 -14.86
N ILE A 16 11.50 -3.75 -13.93
CA ILE A 16 11.01 -2.41 -13.62
C ILE A 16 11.71 -1.88 -12.38
N GLY A 17 12.12 -0.63 -12.42
CA GLY A 17 12.72 0.04 -11.27
C GLY A 17 12.58 1.55 -11.33
N LYS A 18 12.76 2.22 -10.18
CA LYS A 18 12.66 3.67 -9.99
C LYS A 18 14.03 4.23 -9.62
N THR A 19 14.54 5.27 -10.28
CA THR A 19 15.90 5.76 -9.99
C THR A 19 16.01 7.23 -9.61
N ASP A 20 15.26 8.12 -10.25
CA ASP A 20 15.52 9.56 -10.14
C ASP A 20 14.57 10.26 -9.19
N ASP A 21 13.36 9.73 -9.03
CA ASP A 21 12.38 10.25 -8.09
C ASP A 21 12.52 9.55 -6.73
N VAL A 22 12.59 10.34 -5.69
CA VAL A 22 12.59 9.87 -4.30
C VAL A 22 11.71 10.79 -3.48
N VAL A 23 11.04 10.25 -2.48
CA VAL A 23 10.26 11.05 -1.54
C VAL A 23 11.13 12.16 -0.95
N PRO A 24 10.64 13.42 -0.92
CA PRO A 24 11.41 14.54 -0.37
C PRO A 24 11.96 14.24 1.03
N ALA A 25 13.21 14.59 1.24
CA ALA A 25 13.87 14.44 2.52
C ALA A 25 14.68 15.71 2.83
N ASP A 26 14.62 16.15 4.07
CA ASP A 26 15.50 17.21 4.56
C ASP A 26 15.95 16.89 6.00
N ASN A 27 17.03 17.52 6.43
CA ASN A 27 17.54 17.35 7.78
C ASN A 27 17.31 18.58 8.67
N LYS A 28 16.36 19.46 8.33
CA LYS A 28 16.06 20.69 9.08
C LYS A 28 15.73 20.45 10.55
N GLN A 29 15.20 19.27 10.88
CA GLN A 29 14.86 18.88 12.26
C GLN A 29 15.89 17.91 12.87
N ASN A 30 17.06 17.73 12.25
CA ASN A 30 18.12 16.80 12.69
C ASN A 30 17.62 15.37 12.99
N LYS A 31 16.65 14.89 12.22
CA LYS A 31 16.09 13.53 12.37
C LYS A 31 16.92 12.47 11.67
N TRP A 32 17.71 12.86 10.67
CA TRP A 32 18.61 11.97 9.95
C TRP A 32 19.96 11.92 10.67
N ILE A 33 20.49 10.71 10.84
CA ILE A 33 21.85 10.50 11.40
C ILE A 33 22.96 10.87 10.42
N ILE A 34 22.61 11.05 9.12
CA ILE A 34 23.49 11.50 8.05
C ILE A 34 22.72 12.50 7.18
N ASP A 35 23.40 13.15 6.22
CA ASP A 35 22.72 13.84 5.13
C ASP A 35 21.97 12.80 4.27
N PRO A 36 20.64 12.95 4.06
CA PRO A 36 19.84 11.96 3.31
C PRO A 36 20.32 11.70 1.88
N PHE A 37 21.03 12.65 1.27
CA PHE A 37 21.55 12.54 -0.10
C PHE A 37 23.05 12.20 -0.17
N GLN A 38 23.68 11.93 0.98
CA GLN A 38 25.05 11.44 1.07
C GLN A 38 25.06 10.03 1.64
N MET A 39 24.91 9.03 0.76
CA MET A 39 24.89 7.64 1.19
C MET A 39 26.11 7.26 2.04
N ARG A 40 25.88 6.60 3.18
CA ARG A 40 26.93 6.09 4.07
C ARG A 40 26.65 4.67 4.55
N GLY A 41 27.73 3.88 4.64
CA GLY A 41 27.70 2.57 5.27
C GLY A 41 27.91 2.68 6.79
N ILE A 42 26.95 2.20 7.59
CA ILE A 42 27.01 2.19 9.05
C ILE A 42 26.47 0.85 9.56
N ASN A 43 27.26 0.13 10.34
CA ASN A 43 26.83 -1.13 10.99
C ASN A 43 26.14 -2.16 10.06
N GLY A 44 26.67 -2.34 8.86
CA GLY A 44 26.14 -3.31 7.89
C GLY A 44 24.90 -2.83 7.13
N TYR A 45 24.54 -1.54 7.20
CA TYR A 45 23.49 -0.89 6.44
C TYR A 45 24.04 0.25 5.59
N LEU A 46 23.46 0.46 4.43
CA LEU A 46 23.59 1.69 3.66
C LEU A 46 22.45 2.62 4.07
N TYR A 47 22.79 3.83 4.49
CA TYR A 47 21.82 4.88 4.82
C TYR A 47 21.78 5.90 3.71
N GLY A 48 20.59 6.37 3.36
CA GLY A 48 20.35 7.42 2.37
C GLY A 48 18.93 7.35 1.84
N ARG A 49 18.39 8.46 1.39
CA ARG A 49 17.08 8.49 0.73
C ARG A 49 17.17 7.75 -0.61
N GLY A 50 16.23 6.83 -0.87
CA GLY A 50 16.16 6.04 -2.10
C GLY A 50 17.06 4.79 -2.09
N VAL A 51 17.78 4.48 -1.00
CA VAL A 51 18.68 3.30 -0.96
C VAL A 51 17.91 1.99 -0.96
N SER A 52 16.74 1.93 -0.31
CA SER A 52 15.86 0.75 -0.32
C SER A 52 14.68 0.93 -1.28
N ASP A 53 14.20 2.14 -1.45
CA ASP A 53 13.14 2.50 -2.39
C ASP A 53 13.63 3.52 -3.42
N ASN A 54 14.26 3.10 -4.56
CA ASN A 54 14.50 1.70 -4.87
C ASN A 54 15.84 1.53 -5.64
N LYS A 55 16.83 2.43 -5.42
CA LYS A 55 18.13 2.42 -6.12
C LYS A 55 18.94 1.14 -5.83
N GLY A 56 18.88 0.64 -4.60
CA GLY A 56 19.57 -0.59 -4.21
C GLY A 56 19.08 -1.84 -4.95
N PRO A 57 17.77 -2.13 -4.96
CA PRO A 57 17.21 -3.23 -5.74
C PRO A 57 17.58 -3.20 -7.22
N ILE A 58 17.49 -2.02 -7.86
CA ILE A 58 17.89 -1.86 -9.27
C ILE A 58 19.36 -2.16 -9.47
N MET A 59 20.24 -1.66 -8.61
CA MET A 59 21.67 -1.94 -8.69
C MET A 59 21.97 -3.41 -8.47
N ALA A 60 21.26 -4.08 -7.55
CA ALA A 60 21.41 -5.53 -7.36
C ALA A 60 21.08 -6.31 -8.64
N ALA A 61 19.97 -5.96 -9.30
CA ALA A 61 19.56 -6.59 -10.55
C ALA A 61 20.55 -6.31 -11.68
N LEU A 62 20.97 -5.05 -11.86
CA LEU A 62 21.92 -4.65 -12.87
C LEU A 62 23.26 -5.40 -12.74
N TYR A 63 23.79 -5.48 -11.51
CA TYR A 63 25.02 -6.23 -11.26
C TYR A 63 24.84 -7.73 -11.41
N GLY A 64 23.66 -8.29 -11.14
CA GLY A 64 23.33 -9.69 -11.45
C GLY A 64 23.45 -9.99 -12.94
N VAL A 65 22.96 -9.09 -13.81
CA VAL A 65 23.11 -9.21 -15.27
C VAL A 65 24.57 -9.02 -15.70
N VAL A 66 25.26 -8.02 -15.14
CA VAL A 66 26.70 -7.78 -15.45
C VAL A 66 27.54 -9.01 -15.15
N ASP A 67 27.32 -9.70 -14.05
CA ASP A 67 28.01 -10.94 -13.71
C ASP A 67 27.79 -12.02 -14.78
N LEU A 68 26.54 -12.27 -15.16
CA LEU A 68 26.18 -13.25 -16.17
C LEU A 68 26.78 -12.94 -17.56
N VAL A 69 26.84 -11.66 -17.93
CA VAL A 69 27.51 -11.23 -19.17
C VAL A 69 29.00 -11.51 -19.12
N HIS A 70 29.68 -11.19 -18.01
CA HIS A 70 31.12 -11.46 -17.84
C HIS A 70 31.44 -12.97 -17.85
N GLU A 71 30.56 -13.76 -17.23
CA GLU A 71 30.69 -15.23 -17.16
C GLU A 71 30.25 -15.92 -18.45
N LYS A 72 29.60 -15.19 -19.37
CA LYS A 72 28.98 -15.72 -20.60
C LYS A 72 27.86 -16.73 -20.32
N GLU A 73 27.16 -16.55 -19.21
CA GLU A 73 26.03 -17.38 -18.76
C GLU A 73 24.67 -16.73 -18.94
N LEU A 74 24.59 -15.53 -19.52
CA LEU A 74 23.32 -14.87 -19.82
C LEU A 74 22.71 -15.53 -21.08
N GLU A 75 21.58 -16.21 -20.89
CA GLU A 75 20.84 -16.90 -21.96
C GLU A 75 19.54 -16.19 -22.34
N SER A 76 19.22 -15.08 -21.69
CA SER A 76 17.97 -14.32 -21.88
C SER A 76 18.27 -12.88 -22.27
N ASP A 77 17.38 -12.24 -23.01
CA ASP A 77 17.41 -10.79 -23.20
C ASP A 77 16.75 -10.09 -22.02
N ILE A 78 17.43 -9.11 -21.46
CA ILE A 78 16.95 -8.37 -20.30
C ILE A 78 16.78 -6.90 -20.65
N THR A 79 15.56 -6.40 -20.51
CA THR A 79 15.25 -4.98 -20.65
C THR A 79 15.00 -4.33 -19.30
N PHE A 80 15.77 -3.30 -18.97
CA PHE A 80 15.51 -2.48 -17.80
C PHE A 80 14.62 -1.29 -18.18
N LEU A 81 13.41 -1.24 -17.61
CA LEU A 81 12.52 -0.08 -17.65
C LEU A 81 12.69 0.70 -16.36
N ILE A 82 13.34 1.84 -16.46
CA ILE A 82 13.66 2.67 -15.29
C ILE A 82 12.89 3.98 -15.43
N GLU A 83 12.02 4.27 -14.48
CA GLU A 83 11.24 5.50 -14.47
C GLU A 83 11.73 6.49 -13.41
N GLY A 84 11.57 7.78 -13.68
CA GLY A 84 12.05 8.88 -12.85
C GLY A 84 10.94 9.66 -12.14
N GLU A 85 9.66 9.31 -12.27
CA GLU A 85 8.53 10.03 -11.67
C GLU A 85 7.52 9.11 -10.96
N GLU A 86 7.98 7.96 -10.46
CA GLU A 86 7.07 7.01 -9.81
C GLU A 86 6.45 7.58 -8.54
N GLU A 87 7.24 8.26 -7.72
CA GLU A 87 6.79 8.89 -6.47
C GLU A 87 5.84 10.06 -6.70
N SER A 88 5.86 10.61 -7.91
CA SER A 88 5.01 11.74 -8.35
C SER A 88 3.83 11.29 -9.24
N GLY A 89 3.59 9.97 -9.37
CA GLY A 89 2.45 9.39 -10.09
C GLY A 89 2.74 8.94 -11.52
N SER A 90 3.99 8.60 -11.87
CA SER A 90 4.40 7.95 -13.14
C SER A 90 3.90 8.66 -14.41
N ARG A 91 3.91 10.00 -14.41
CA ARG A 91 3.40 10.80 -15.54
C ARG A 91 4.18 10.53 -16.82
N GLY A 92 3.43 10.23 -17.89
CA GLY A 92 4.02 9.94 -19.20
C GLY A 92 4.63 8.54 -19.35
N PHE A 93 4.69 7.72 -18.28
CA PHE A 93 5.24 6.37 -18.34
C PHE A 93 4.49 5.49 -19.34
N LYS A 94 3.16 5.42 -19.25
CA LYS A 94 2.31 4.63 -20.16
C LYS A 94 2.50 5.04 -21.62
N ASP A 95 2.55 6.35 -21.90
CA ASP A 95 2.73 6.88 -23.24
C ASP A 95 4.14 6.61 -23.79
N ALA A 96 5.16 6.69 -22.94
CA ALA A 96 6.53 6.36 -23.31
C ALA A 96 6.65 4.86 -23.67
N ILE A 97 6.07 3.97 -22.88
CA ILE A 97 6.07 2.53 -23.17
C ILE A 97 5.38 2.23 -24.50
N ARG A 98 4.17 2.75 -24.73
CA ARG A 98 3.44 2.55 -25.98
C ARG A 98 4.18 3.10 -27.20
N ARG A 99 4.82 4.26 -27.07
CA ARG A 99 5.61 4.87 -28.14
C ARG A 99 6.85 4.05 -28.51
N HIS A 100 7.43 3.36 -27.56
CA HIS A 100 8.66 2.59 -27.74
C HIS A 100 8.42 1.06 -27.68
N LYS A 101 7.18 0.62 -27.87
CA LYS A 101 6.82 -0.79 -27.78
C LYS A 101 7.60 -1.66 -28.77
N ASP A 102 7.78 -1.18 -30.00
CA ASP A 102 8.57 -1.88 -31.04
C ASP A 102 10.06 -2.05 -30.64
N LEU A 103 10.60 -1.11 -29.87
CA LEU A 103 11.97 -1.20 -29.37
C LEU A 103 12.09 -2.16 -28.19
N ILE A 104 11.04 -2.25 -27.36
CA ILE A 104 10.99 -3.19 -26.23
C ILE A 104 10.81 -4.60 -26.75
N GLY A 105 10.00 -4.81 -27.79
CA GLY A 105 9.74 -6.12 -28.40
C GLY A 105 8.72 -6.95 -27.61
N ASP A 106 8.67 -8.24 -27.95
CA ASP A 106 7.87 -9.23 -27.23
C ASP A 106 8.48 -9.53 -25.87
N ILE A 107 7.65 -9.77 -24.86
CA ILE A 107 8.09 -10.01 -23.49
C ILE A 107 7.48 -11.32 -22.98
N ASP A 108 8.30 -12.17 -22.38
CA ASP A 108 7.87 -13.42 -21.74
C ASP A 108 7.55 -13.22 -20.26
N TYR A 109 8.32 -12.39 -19.55
CA TYR A 109 8.18 -12.18 -18.11
C TYR A 109 8.43 -10.73 -17.71
N ILE A 110 7.72 -10.27 -16.70
CA ILE A 110 7.86 -8.95 -16.09
C ILE A 110 8.26 -9.13 -14.63
N ILE A 111 9.37 -8.49 -14.21
CA ILE A 111 9.82 -8.50 -12.83
C ILE A 111 9.79 -7.08 -12.28
N LEU A 112 9.11 -6.89 -11.16
CA LEU A 112 9.18 -5.67 -10.38
C LEU A 112 10.14 -5.88 -9.20
N ALA A 113 11.22 -5.13 -9.17
CA ALA A 113 12.18 -5.15 -8.07
C ALA A 113 11.91 -3.99 -7.14
N ASN A 114 11.10 -4.20 -6.12
CA ASN A 114 10.71 -3.14 -5.16
C ASN A 114 10.16 -3.77 -3.88
N SER A 115 9.82 -2.94 -2.88
CA SER A 115 9.13 -3.31 -1.64
C SER A 115 9.95 -4.09 -0.60
N TYR A 116 9.26 -4.53 0.45
CA TYR A 116 9.87 -5.01 1.69
C TYR A 116 9.22 -6.30 2.18
N TRP A 117 10.02 -7.10 2.87
CA TRP A 117 9.52 -8.20 3.66
C TRP A 117 8.68 -7.70 4.84
N LEU A 118 7.83 -8.54 5.38
CA LEU A 118 7.06 -8.25 6.60
C LEU A 118 7.91 -8.28 7.87
N ASP A 119 9.06 -8.90 7.82
CA ASP A 119 10.03 -9.09 8.89
C ASP A 119 11.45 -8.76 8.38
N ASP A 120 12.43 -8.68 9.27
CA ASP A 120 13.82 -8.36 8.91
C ASP A 120 14.63 -9.58 8.43
N GLU A 121 14.10 -10.79 8.53
CA GLU A 121 14.85 -12.02 8.26
C GLU A 121 14.08 -13.06 7.43
N VAL A 122 12.78 -12.89 7.24
CA VAL A 122 11.95 -13.83 6.47
C VAL A 122 11.68 -13.28 5.09
N PRO A 123 12.33 -13.84 4.04
CA PRO A 123 12.06 -13.44 2.66
C PRO A 123 10.60 -13.58 2.28
N CYS A 124 10.12 -12.64 1.48
CA CYS A 124 8.76 -12.64 0.95
C CYS A 124 8.76 -12.52 -0.57
N LEU A 125 7.70 -13.02 -1.20
CA LEU A 125 7.30 -12.73 -2.56
C LEU A 125 5.96 -12.02 -2.54
N THR A 126 5.84 -10.90 -3.23
CA THR A 126 4.58 -10.17 -3.32
C THR A 126 3.80 -10.64 -4.55
N TYR A 127 2.56 -11.11 -4.33
CA TYR A 127 1.68 -11.55 -5.42
C TYR A 127 0.43 -10.70 -5.60
N GLY A 128 0.29 -9.59 -4.86
CA GLY A 128 -0.85 -8.69 -5.02
C GLY A 128 -0.60 -7.31 -4.44
N LEU A 129 -1.09 -6.30 -5.17
CA LEU A 129 -1.05 -4.89 -4.80
C LEU A 129 -2.45 -4.31 -4.89
N ARG A 130 -2.79 -3.36 -4.03
CA ARG A 130 -4.04 -2.63 -4.16
C ARG A 130 -3.94 -1.57 -5.24
N GLY A 131 -5.07 -1.30 -5.90
CA GLY A 131 -5.24 -0.12 -6.73
C GLY A 131 -5.45 1.14 -5.90
N VAL A 132 -5.40 2.27 -6.56
CA VAL A 132 -5.65 3.58 -5.95
C VAL A 132 -6.46 4.45 -6.89
N LEU A 133 -7.38 5.22 -6.30
CA LEU A 133 -8.07 6.31 -6.93
C LEU A 133 -8.06 7.50 -5.98
N HIS A 134 -7.50 8.63 -6.43
CA HIS A 134 -7.60 9.90 -5.74
C HIS A 134 -8.43 10.85 -6.57
N ALA A 135 -9.42 11.47 -5.96
CA ALA A 135 -10.28 12.45 -6.59
C ALA A 135 -10.45 13.68 -5.68
N THR A 136 -10.51 14.84 -6.30
CA THR A 136 -10.92 16.09 -5.64
C THR A 136 -12.35 16.42 -6.07
N VAL A 137 -13.23 16.57 -5.09
CA VAL A 137 -14.62 16.93 -5.27
C VAL A 137 -14.75 18.41 -4.89
N ASN A 138 -15.23 19.22 -5.83
CA ASN A 138 -15.38 20.66 -5.65
C ASN A 138 -16.86 21.06 -5.78
N VAL A 139 -17.29 21.96 -4.93
CA VAL A 139 -18.59 22.63 -5.03
C VAL A 139 -18.35 24.13 -5.08
N ASP A 140 -18.85 24.78 -6.10
CA ASP A 140 -18.68 26.20 -6.39
C ASP A 140 -20.05 26.91 -6.42
N SER A 141 -20.13 28.03 -5.78
CA SER A 141 -21.31 28.95 -5.82
C SER A 141 -21.15 29.96 -6.96
N ASN A 142 -22.27 30.48 -7.45
CA ASN A 142 -22.28 31.64 -8.33
C ASN A 142 -22.05 32.97 -7.57
N HIS A 143 -21.96 32.94 -6.26
CA HIS A 143 -21.77 34.09 -5.39
C HIS A 143 -20.32 34.21 -4.92
N PRO A 144 -19.82 35.42 -4.64
CA PRO A 144 -18.58 35.59 -3.91
C PRO A 144 -18.73 35.11 -2.46
N ASP A 145 -17.61 35.04 -1.73
CA ASP A 145 -17.67 34.85 -0.29
C ASP A 145 -18.51 35.95 0.37
N VAL A 146 -19.44 35.60 1.27
CA VAL A 146 -20.35 36.53 1.92
C VAL A 146 -20.34 36.38 3.44
N HIS A 147 -20.70 37.44 4.15
CA HIS A 147 -20.77 37.41 5.61
C HIS A 147 -22.05 36.74 6.07
N SER A 148 -21.96 35.68 6.84
CA SER A 148 -23.09 34.82 7.28
C SER A 148 -24.16 35.57 8.06
N GLY A 149 -23.82 36.65 8.75
CA GLY A 149 -24.75 37.45 9.56
C GLY A 149 -25.26 38.71 8.87
N VAL A 150 -24.73 39.09 7.69
CA VAL A 150 -25.06 40.37 7.04
C VAL A 150 -25.68 40.16 5.67
N ASP A 151 -25.20 39.25 4.89
CA ASP A 151 -25.51 39.15 3.46
C ASP A 151 -26.65 38.18 3.13
N GLY A 152 -27.44 37.77 4.12
CA GLY A 152 -28.60 36.91 3.89
C GLY A 152 -28.31 35.46 3.58
N SER A 153 -27.34 34.89 4.26
CA SER A 153 -26.91 33.47 4.09
C SER A 153 -28.07 32.45 4.17
N TYR A 154 -29.16 32.78 4.86
CA TYR A 154 -30.36 31.93 4.88
C TYR A 154 -30.98 31.68 3.49
N MET A 155 -30.74 32.56 2.53
CA MET A 155 -31.26 32.45 1.16
C MET A 155 -30.25 31.87 0.17
N MET A 156 -29.09 31.38 0.66
CA MET A 156 -27.99 30.92 -0.16
C MET A 156 -27.74 29.43 0.05
N ASP A 157 -27.44 28.76 -1.02
CA ASP A 157 -26.93 27.40 -0.95
C ASP A 157 -25.45 27.46 -0.56
N GLU A 158 -25.09 26.77 0.52
CA GLU A 158 -23.72 26.78 1.05
C GLU A 158 -22.87 25.67 0.44
N PRO A 159 -21.81 25.97 -0.35
CA PRO A 159 -20.97 24.95 -0.98
C PRO A 159 -20.39 23.93 0.00
N LEU A 160 -19.99 24.35 1.20
CA LEU A 160 -19.46 23.43 2.21
C LEU A 160 -20.53 22.48 2.75
N PHE A 161 -21.76 22.96 2.92
CA PHE A 161 -22.88 22.13 3.38
C PHE A 161 -23.25 21.09 2.30
N ASP A 162 -23.35 21.51 1.04
CA ASP A 162 -23.65 20.64 -0.09
C ASP A 162 -22.57 19.57 -0.25
N LEU A 163 -21.28 19.97 -0.26
CA LEU A 163 -20.15 19.07 -0.32
C LEU A 163 -20.18 18.03 0.81
N THR A 164 -20.42 18.48 2.04
CA THR A 164 -20.49 17.58 3.20
C THR A 164 -21.66 16.60 3.08
N SER A 165 -22.81 17.08 2.59
CA SER A 165 -24.01 16.28 2.42
C SER A 165 -23.84 15.14 1.41
N ILE A 166 -23.20 15.40 0.27
CA ILE A 166 -22.93 14.33 -0.72
C ILE A 166 -21.85 13.36 -0.27
N LEU A 167 -20.78 13.88 0.36
CA LEU A 167 -19.68 13.03 0.84
C LEU A 167 -20.12 12.14 2.01
N ALA A 168 -21.03 12.59 2.86
CA ALA A 168 -21.60 11.78 3.94
C ALA A 168 -22.35 10.54 3.42
N LYS A 169 -22.88 10.58 2.19
CA LYS A 169 -23.55 9.43 1.56
C LYS A 169 -22.59 8.34 1.09
N LEU A 170 -21.28 8.62 0.94
CA LEU A 170 -20.30 7.65 0.44
C LEU A 170 -20.08 6.47 1.39
N LYS A 171 -20.30 6.67 2.70
CA LYS A 171 -20.10 5.62 3.72
C LYS A 171 -21.35 5.40 4.56
N GLY A 172 -21.71 4.15 4.74
CA GLY A 172 -22.75 3.72 5.65
C GLY A 172 -22.20 3.14 6.96
N LEU A 173 -23.02 2.36 7.63
CA LEU A 173 -22.65 1.64 8.86
C LEU A 173 -21.43 0.75 8.63
N HIS A 174 -20.58 0.63 9.66
CA HIS A 174 -19.35 -0.14 9.62
C HIS A 174 -18.39 0.25 8.49
N ASN A 175 -18.39 1.53 8.11
CA ASN A 175 -17.57 2.08 7.02
C ASN A 175 -17.83 1.43 5.63
N ARG A 176 -18.97 0.77 5.44
CA ARG A 176 -19.33 0.17 4.15
C ARG A 176 -19.51 1.26 3.10
N ILE A 177 -18.83 1.14 1.98
CA ILE A 177 -18.92 2.05 0.84
C ILE A 177 -20.30 1.87 0.20
N GLN A 178 -21.00 2.99 -0.06
CA GLN A 178 -22.38 2.99 -0.52
C GLN A 178 -22.53 3.17 -2.04
N ILE A 179 -21.43 3.25 -2.77
CA ILE A 179 -21.44 3.33 -4.23
C ILE A 179 -22.09 2.04 -4.79
N PRO A 180 -23.14 2.12 -5.60
CA PRO A 180 -23.79 0.94 -6.18
C PRO A 180 -22.82 0.05 -6.96
N GLY A 181 -22.94 -1.28 -6.81
CA GLY A 181 -22.08 -2.23 -7.50
C GLY A 181 -20.62 -2.30 -7.04
N PHE A 182 -20.22 -1.48 -6.08
CA PHE A 182 -18.82 -1.34 -5.66
C PHE A 182 -18.16 -2.67 -5.23
N TYR A 183 -18.92 -3.58 -4.66
CA TYR A 183 -18.42 -4.87 -4.16
C TYR A 183 -18.64 -6.05 -5.09
N ASP A 184 -19.36 -5.86 -6.23
CA ASP A 184 -19.87 -6.96 -7.05
C ASP A 184 -18.76 -7.78 -7.73
N ASN A 185 -17.65 -7.14 -8.08
CA ASN A 185 -16.52 -7.77 -8.76
C ASN A 185 -15.40 -8.22 -7.80
N ILE A 186 -15.56 -8.09 -6.50
CA ILE A 186 -14.51 -8.50 -5.55
C ILE A 186 -14.40 -10.01 -5.50
N LEU A 187 -13.18 -10.51 -5.73
CA LEU A 187 -12.91 -11.94 -5.72
C LEU A 187 -13.18 -12.56 -4.34
N PRO A 188 -13.83 -13.71 -4.25
CA PRO A 188 -14.01 -14.42 -2.99
C PRO A 188 -12.66 -14.87 -2.42
N LEU A 189 -12.59 -15.03 -1.11
CA LEU A 189 -11.43 -15.64 -0.45
C LEU A 189 -11.38 -17.13 -0.81
N THR A 190 -10.22 -17.57 -1.33
CA THR A 190 -9.98 -18.99 -1.59
C THR A 190 -9.28 -19.67 -0.42
N GLU A 191 -9.43 -20.99 -0.28
CA GLU A 191 -8.72 -21.77 0.76
C GLU A 191 -7.19 -21.63 0.65
N ALA A 192 -6.68 -21.60 -0.59
CA ALA A 192 -5.24 -21.40 -0.83
C ALA A 192 -4.75 -20.01 -0.40
N GLU A 193 -5.55 -18.97 -0.62
CA GLU A 193 -5.24 -17.63 -0.14
C GLU A 193 -5.32 -17.56 1.39
N GLU A 194 -6.32 -18.16 1.98
CA GLU A 194 -6.50 -18.21 3.44
C GLU A 194 -5.33 -18.92 4.13
N ALA A 195 -4.87 -20.04 3.59
CA ALA A 195 -3.71 -20.77 4.09
C ALA A 195 -2.43 -19.91 4.07
N ARG A 196 -2.24 -19.04 3.05
CA ARG A 196 -1.12 -18.08 3.01
C ARG A 196 -1.19 -17.08 4.17
N TYR A 197 -2.38 -16.57 4.50
CA TYR A 197 -2.54 -15.71 5.67
C TYR A 197 -2.25 -16.42 6.99
N ASP A 198 -2.59 -17.70 7.09
CA ASP A 198 -2.28 -18.52 8.27
C ASP A 198 -0.76 -18.70 8.42
N ASP A 199 -0.05 -19.03 7.35
CA ASP A 199 1.42 -19.15 7.33
C ASP A 199 2.12 -17.86 7.74
N ILE A 200 1.65 -16.71 7.19
CA ILE A 200 2.17 -15.38 7.55
C ILE A 200 1.94 -15.10 9.03
N THR A 201 0.73 -15.33 9.51
CA THR A 201 0.32 -15.04 10.89
C THR A 201 1.11 -15.89 11.86
N GLU A 202 1.21 -17.20 11.62
CA GLU A 202 1.99 -18.13 12.43
C GLU A 202 3.47 -17.71 12.48
N THR A 203 4.04 -17.36 11.34
CA THR A 203 5.43 -16.93 11.23
C THR A 203 5.70 -15.65 12.01
N LEU A 204 4.87 -14.62 11.83
CA LEU A 204 5.05 -13.33 12.49
C LEU A 204 4.87 -13.43 14.00
N ILE A 205 3.92 -14.24 14.50
CA ILE A 205 3.70 -14.43 15.95
C ILE A 205 4.83 -15.25 16.57
N ARG A 206 5.29 -16.32 15.90
CA ARG A 206 6.41 -17.13 16.40
C ARG A 206 7.67 -16.28 16.55
N ARG A 207 7.92 -15.35 15.63
CA ARG A 207 9.07 -14.46 15.68
C ARG A 207 8.89 -13.30 16.65
N ASN A 208 7.70 -12.79 16.78
CA ASN A 208 7.37 -11.72 17.70
C ASN A 208 5.97 -11.94 18.34
N PRO A 209 5.93 -12.61 19.51
CA PRO A 209 4.68 -12.88 20.23
C PRO A 209 3.90 -11.60 20.61
N GLU A 210 4.55 -10.42 20.62
CA GLU A 210 3.87 -9.15 20.88
C GLU A 210 2.91 -8.72 19.76
N ASN A 211 2.91 -9.39 18.61
CA ASN A 211 1.96 -9.12 17.53
C ASN A 211 0.50 -9.43 17.90
N GLY A 212 0.29 -10.07 19.05
CA GLY A 212 -1.03 -10.34 19.62
C GLY A 212 -1.67 -11.66 19.14
N PRO A 213 -2.97 -11.85 19.40
CA PRO A 213 -3.67 -13.07 19.03
C PRO A 213 -3.70 -13.33 17.51
N PRO A 214 -3.51 -14.58 17.05
CA PRO A 214 -3.45 -14.92 15.63
C PRO A 214 -4.63 -14.41 14.80
N GLY A 215 -5.86 -14.59 15.28
CA GLY A 215 -7.06 -14.16 14.57
C GLY A 215 -7.14 -12.64 14.37
N ILE A 216 -6.67 -11.84 15.33
CA ILE A 216 -6.64 -10.37 15.22
C ILE A 216 -5.59 -9.95 14.20
N LEU A 217 -4.40 -10.55 14.23
CA LEU A 217 -3.34 -10.25 13.26
C LEU A 217 -3.79 -10.62 11.83
N LYS A 218 -4.35 -11.83 11.64
CA LYS A 218 -4.90 -12.29 10.35
C LYS A 218 -5.95 -11.32 9.82
N ALA A 219 -6.94 -10.96 10.63
CA ALA A 219 -7.99 -10.03 10.25
C ALA A 219 -7.42 -8.64 9.87
N SER A 220 -6.42 -8.16 10.62
CA SER A 220 -5.75 -6.89 10.31
C SER A 220 -4.99 -6.92 8.98
N LEU A 221 -4.29 -8.01 8.68
CA LEU A 221 -3.58 -8.18 7.41
C LEU A 221 -4.58 -8.27 6.24
N MET A 222 -5.65 -9.06 6.38
CA MET A 222 -6.71 -9.16 5.38
C MET A 222 -7.35 -7.81 5.10
N ALA A 223 -7.72 -7.05 6.14
CA ALA A 223 -8.30 -5.72 5.98
C ALA A 223 -7.36 -4.74 5.24
N ARG A 224 -6.05 -4.87 5.45
CA ARG A 224 -5.06 -3.98 4.81
C ARG A 224 -4.76 -4.33 3.36
N TRP A 225 -4.85 -5.60 2.98
CA TRP A 225 -4.38 -6.09 1.69
C TRP A 225 -5.50 -6.52 0.76
N ARG A 226 -6.62 -6.96 1.33
CA ARG A 226 -7.71 -7.59 0.59
C ARG A 226 -8.99 -6.77 0.58
N GLU A 227 -9.19 -5.92 1.58
CA GLU A 227 -10.42 -5.13 1.65
C GLU A 227 -10.22 -3.75 0.97
N PRO A 228 -11.19 -3.32 0.14
CA PRO A 228 -11.17 -1.96 -0.38
C PRO A 228 -11.45 -0.95 0.73
N ASN A 229 -11.02 0.27 0.53
CA ASN A 229 -11.23 1.35 1.49
C ASN A 229 -11.53 2.66 0.79
N LEU A 230 -12.36 3.51 1.43
CA LEU A 230 -12.62 4.88 1.04
C LEU A 230 -12.32 5.80 2.22
N THR A 231 -11.62 6.90 1.95
CA THR A 231 -11.31 7.94 2.94
C THR A 231 -11.62 9.32 2.35
N VAL A 232 -12.36 10.12 3.09
CA VAL A 232 -12.57 11.54 2.79
C VAL A 232 -11.61 12.35 3.65
N HIS A 233 -10.88 13.28 3.05
CA HIS A 233 -9.88 14.09 3.75
C HIS A 233 -9.64 15.44 3.04
N ARG A 234 -8.87 16.33 3.70
CA ARG A 234 -8.41 17.62 3.15
C ARG A 234 -9.53 18.55 2.70
N TYR A 235 -10.52 18.80 3.55
CA TYR A 235 -11.47 19.88 3.28
C TYR A 235 -10.75 21.22 3.14
N LYS A 236 -11.15 22.01 2.13
CA LYS A 236 -10.69 23.37 1.89
C LYS A 236 -11.89 24.23 1.53
N VAL A 237 -11.85 25.47 1.94
CA VAL A 237 -12.87 26.47 1.63
C VAL A 237 -12.18 27.76 1.17
N SER A 238 -12.90 28.61 0.44
CA SER A 238 -12.46 29.96 0.09
C SER A 238 -12.57 30.93 1.28
N GLY A 239 -11.93 32.06 1.14
CA GLY A 239 -11.99 33.18 2.11
C GLY A 239 -11.08 32.99 3.33
N PRO A 240 -10.92 34.07 4.12
CA PRO A 240 -10.24 34.02 5.41
C PRO A 240 -11.13 33.35 6.47
N ASP A 241 -10.52 32.95 7.59
CA ASP A 241 -11.24 32.46 8.75
C ASP A 241 -12.28 33.53 9.26
N GLY A 242 -13.41 33.05 9.77
CA GLY A 242 -14.41 33.91 10.37
C GLY A 242 -15.84 33.52 10.00
N SER A 243 -16.78 34.47 10.14
CA SER A 243 -18.20 34.27 9.88
C SER A 243 -18.51 34.38 8.39
N LEU A 244 -17.87 33.58 7.55
CA LEU A 244 -18.06 33.57 6.09
C LEU A 244 -18.83 32.34 5.62
N VAL A 245 -19.72 32.57 4.64
CA VAL A 245 -20.22 31.55 3.75
C VAL A 245 -19.27 31.53 2.54
N SER A 246 -18.51 30.49 2.42
CA SER A 246 -17.50 30.35 1.37
C SER A 246 -18.16 30.09 0.02
N SER A 247 -17.67 30.75 -1.03
CA SER A 247 -18.14 30.55 -2.40
C SER A 247 -17.59 29.24 -3.03
N HIS A 248 -16.57 28.65 -2.44
CA HIS A 248 -15.95 27.42 -2.90
C HIS A 248 -15.65 26.48 -1.72
N ALA A 249 -15.97 25.22 -1.88
CA ALA A 249 -15.56 24.15 -0.97
C ALA A 249 -15.04 22.97 -1.75
N SER A 250 -13.95 22.35 -1.27
CA SER A 250 -13.40 21.13 -1.88
C SER A 250 -12.99 20.11 -0.83
N ALA A 251 -13.01 18.85 -1.21
CA ALA A 251 -12.46 17.76 -0.40
C ALA A 251 -11.77 16.72 -1.28
N ALA A 252 -10.72 16.11 -0.75
CA ALA A 252 -10.10 14.97 -1.39
C ALA A 252 -10.74 13.67 -0.92
N VAL A 253 -10.99 12.76 -1.86
CA VAL A 253 -11.48 11.40 -1.66
C VAL A 253 -10.44 10.42 -2.15
N SER A 254 -10.09 9.45 -1.33
CA SER A 254 -9.14 8.38 -1.69
C SER A 254 -9.81 7.03 -1.57
N LEU A 255 -9.73 6.23 -2.63
CA LEU A 255 -10.14 4.84 -2.62
C LEU A 255 -8.92 3.94 -2.77
N ARG A 256 -8.91 2.84 -2.03
CA ARG A 256 -8.01 1.70 -2.28
C ARG A 256 -8.86 0.59 -2.88
N LEU A 257 -8.46 0.17 -4.07
CA LEU A 257 -9.15 -0.85 -4.84
C LEU A 257 -8.47 -2.20 -4.65
N VAL A 258 -9.21 -3.27 -4.88
CA VAL A 258 -8.69 -4.63 -4.79
C VAL A 258 -8.75 -5.30 -6.17
N PRO A 259 -8.02 -6.39 -6.39
CA PRO A 259 -8.04 -7.09 -7.67
C PRO A 259 -9.46 -7.37 -8.17
N ASN A 260 -9.65 -7.28 -9.47
CA ASN A 260 -10.90 -7.39 -10.19
C ASN A 260 -11.85 -6.18 -10.10
N GLN A 261 -11.45 -5.11 -9.41
CA GLN A 261 -12.07 -3.79 -9.54
C GLN A 261 -11.25 -2.98 -10.57
N GLU A 262 -11.80 -2.79 -11.76
CA GLU A 262 -11.19 -1.94 -12.78
C GLU A 262 -11.36 -0.46 -12.38
N VAL A 263 -10.27 0.30 -12.40
CA VAL A 263 -10.28 1.67 -11.87
C VAL A 263 -11.22 2.60 -12.65
N GLU A 264 -11.33 2.41 -13.95
CA GLU A 264 -12.22 3.22 -14.81
C GLU A 264 -13.71 3.01 -14.47
N ASP A 265 -14.11 1.76 -14.16
CA ASP A 265 -15.47 1.45 -13.74
C ASP A 265 -15.79 2.09 -12.38
N VAL A 266 -14.81 2.09 -11.47
CA VAL A 266 -14.97 2.73 -10.15
C VAL A 266 -15.03 4.24 -10.28
N ILE A 267 -14.23 4.87 -11.16
CA ILE A 267 -14.30 6.31 -11.44
C ILE A 267 -15.71 6.67 -11.92
N LYS A 268 -16.22 5.91 -12.91
CA LYS A 268 -17.57 6.13 -13.42
C LYS A 268 -18.61 6.02 -12.32
N SER A 269 -18.60 4.93 -11.57
CA SER A 269 -19.58 4.69 -10.49
C SER A 269 -19.50 5.73 -9.36
N LEU A 270 -18.30 6.18 -8.98
CA LEU A 270 -18.11 7.26 -8.00
C LEU A 270 -18.67 8.58 -8.53
N THR A 271 -18.37 8.91 -9.79
CA THR A 271 -18.82 10.15 -10.42
C THR A 271 -20.34 10.17 -10.54
N ASP A 272 -20.95 9.11 -11.08
CA ASP A 272 -22.39 8.97 -11.23
C ASP A 272 -23.07 9.09 -9.84
N PHE A 273 -22.56 8.37 -8.84
CA PHE A 273 -23.10 8.42 -7.48
C PHE A 273 -23.08 9.83 -6.85
N LEU A 274 -21.98 10.56 -7.00
CA LEU A 274 -21.86 11.92 -6.45
C LEU A 274 -22.72 12.91 -7.23
N MET A 275 -22.80 12.78 -8.56
CA MET A 275 -23.67 13.63 -9.39
C MET A 275 -25.16 13.40 -9.06
N ASP A 276 -25.58 12.15 -8.90
CA ASP A 276 -26.96 11.82 -8.50
C ASP A 276 -27.28 12.32 -7.08
N ALA A 277 -26.31 12.16 -6.16
CA ALA A 277 -26.45 12.66 -4.78
C ALA A 277 -26.56 14.18 -4.72
N PHE A 278 -25.82 14.88 -5.59
CA PHE A 278 -25.85 16.34 -5.71
C PHE A 278 -27.14 16.84 -6.34
N ALA A 279 -27.62 16.18 -7.39
CA ALA A 279 -28.88 16.53 -8.03
C ALA A 279 -30.09 16.43 -7.08
N GLN A 280 -30.01 15.61 -6.02
CA GLN A 280 -31.06 15.48 -5.01
C GLN A 280 -31.08 16.67 -3.99
N LEU A 281 -30.05 17.51 -3.96
CA LEU A 281 -30.00 18.66 -3.03
C LEU A 281 -30.85 19.84 -3.50
N ASP A 282 -31.20 19.86 -4.80
CA ASP A 282 -31.94 20.99 -5.41
C ASP A 282 -31.24 22.35 -5.18
N THR A 283 -29.91 22.33 -5.30
CA THR A 283 -29.01 23.46 -5.07
C THR A 283 -28.71 24.22 -6.36
N HIS A 284 -28.39 25.52 -6.26
CA HIS A 284 -27.91 26.34 -7.38
C HIS A 284 -26.37 26.32 -7.52
N ASN A 285 -25.68 25.60 -6.66
CA ASN A 285 -24.25 25.45 -6.73
C ASN A 285 -23.83 24.48 -7.88
N HIS A 286 -22.55 24.40 -8.16
CA HIS A 286 -21.97 23.58 -9.22
C HIS A 286 -21.02 22.56 -8.65
N LEU A 287 -21.25 21.27 -8.96
CA LEU A 287 -20.35 20.18 -8.62
C LEU A 287 -19.35 19.91 -9.74
N SER A 288 -18.08 19.78 -9.40
CA SER A 288 -17.05 19.27 -10.30
C SER A 288 -16.17 18.22 -9.59
N ILE A 289 -15.75 17.20 -10.34
CA ILE A 289 -14.93 16.09 -9.83
C ILE A 289 -13.70 15.98 -10.70
N THR A 290 -12.52 16.05 -10.07
CA THR A 290 -11.23 15.90 -10.75
C THR A 290 -10.57 14.61 -10.28
N ILE A 291 -10.12 13.79 -11.20
CA ILE A 291 -9.32 12.61 -10.88
C ILE A 291 -7.86 13.03 -10.84
N ASP A 292 -7.27 12.97 -9.66
CA ASP A 292 -5.89 13.44 -9.40
C ASP A 292 -4.86 12.36 -9.67
N ASN A 293 -5.19 11.09 -9.34
CA ASN A 293 -4.31 9.94 -9.53
C ASN A 293 -5.12 8.62 -9.56
N GLN A 294 -4.67 7.69 -10.39
CA GLN A 294 -5.32 6.38 -10.52
C GLN A 294 -4.34 5.27 -10.89
N ALA A 295 -4.57 4.09 -10.32
CA ALA A 295 -3.88 2.87 -10.69
C ALA A 295 -4.75 1.64 -10.43
N ASP A 296 -4.73 0.69 -11.35
CA ASP A 296 -5.38 -0.61 -11.17
C ASP A 296 -4.73 -1.40 -10.03
N ALA A 297 -5.51 -2.25 -9.38
CA ALA A 297 -4.98 -3.29 -8.52
C ALA A 297 -4.29 -4.37 -9.36
N TRP A 298 -3.29 -5.02 -8.77
CA TRP A 298 -2.60 -6.14 -9.41
C TRP A 298 -2.70 -7.40 -8.57
N LEU A 299 -2.90 -8.55 -9.24
CA LEU A 299 -2.86 -9.88 -8.66
C LEU A 299 -2.09 -10.80 -9.59
N GLY A 300 -0.90 -11.20 -9.16
CA GLY A 300 -0.12 -12.24 -9.83
C GLY A 300 -0.58 -13.64 -9.42
N ASP A 301 -0.24 -14.61 -10.24
CA ASP A 301 -0.51 -16.02 -9.98
C ASP A 301 0.71 -16.69 -9.32
N PRO A 302 0.65 -17.01 -8.01
CA PRO A 302 1.76 -17.66 -7.31
C PRO A 302 2.16 -19.04 -7.85
N ASP A 303 1.27 -19.67 -8.62
CA ASP A 303 1.53 -20.99 -9.22
C ASP A 303 2.19 -20.87 -10.61
N ASN A 304 2.41 -19.65 -11.11
CA ASN A 304 3.10 -19.37 -12.36
C ASN A 304 4.60 -19.72 -12.27
N GLU A 305 5.18 -20.13 -13.39
CA GLU A 305 6.60 -20.53 -13.51
C GLU A 305 7.56 -19.46 -12.99
N ILE A 306 7.29 -18.17 -13.22
CA ILE A 306 8.17 -17.09 -12.76
C ILE A 306 8.22 -17.00 -11.24
N PHE A 307 7.10 -17.24 -10.54
CA PHE A 307 7.08 -17.29 -9.08
C PHE A 307 7.81 -18.51 -8.55
N GLN A 308 7.72 -19.67 -9.24
CA GLN A 308 8.46 -20.88 -8.86
C GLN A 308 9.96 -20.66 -9.02
N THR A 309 10.39 -20.06 -10.13
CA THR A 309 11.82 -19.74 -10.36
C THR A 309 12.36 -18.76 -9.29
N LEU A 310 11.58 -17.74 -8.92
CA LEU A 310 11.92 -16.81 -7.83
C LEU A 310 11.99 -17.52 -6.48
N GLU A 311 11.04 -18.40 -6.18
CA GLU A 311 11.03 -19.19 -4.94
C GLU A 311 12.30 -20.03 -4.82
N ASP A 312 12.64 -20.76 -5.89
CA ASP A 312 13.85 -21.60 -5.94
C ASP A 312 15.12 -20.76 -5.79
N ALA A 313 15.21 -19.62 -6.48
CA ALA A 313 16.34 -18.70 -6.35
C ALA A 313 16.48 -18.14 -4.92
N ILE A 314 15.39 -17.78 -4.26
CA ILE A 314 15.39 -17.32 -2.87
C ILE A 314 15.84 -18.44 -1.93
N MET A 315 15.29 -19.64 -2.09
CA MET A 315 15.63 -20.80 -1.24
C MET A 315 17.09 -21.17 -1.34
N ASP A 316 17.67 -21.11 -2.53
CA ASP A 316 19.07 -21.42 -2.75
C ASP A 316 20.02 -20.37 -2.17
N VAL A 317 19.68 -19.09 -2.32
CA VAL A 317 20.52 -17.97 -1.85
C VAL A 317 20.43 -17.78 -0.33
N TRP A 318 19.23 -17.90 0.24
CA TRP A 318 19.03 -17.73 1.68
C TRP A 318 19.20 -19.02 2.47
N GLY A 319 19.15 -20.18 1.81
CA GLY A 319 19.11 -21.48 2.44
C GLY A 319 17.76 -21.79 3.10
N PRO A 320 17.67 -22.88 3.87
CA PRO A 320 16.45 -23.21 4.60
C PRO A 320 16.08 -22.07 5.53
N ILE A 321 14.94 -21.42 5.28
CA ILE A 321 14.47 -20.30 6.07
C ILE A 321 14.14 -20.81 7.48
N GLY A 322 15.00 -20.46 8.43
CA GLY A 322 14.84 -20.84 9.83
C GLY A 322 13.94 -19.87 10.58
N TYR A 323 12.76 -20.29 10.94
CA TYR A 323 11.83 -19.50 11.78
C TYR A 323 12.19 -19.64 13.27
N SER A 324 13.46 -19.49 13.66
CA SER A 324 13.82 -19.48 15.07
C SER A 324 13.37 -18.17 15.73
N ALA A 325 12.88 -18.25 16.97
CA ALA A 325 12.58 -17.07 17.76
C ALA A 325 13.79 -16.12 17.80
N ARG A 326 13.57 -14.81 17.71
CA ARG A 326 14.63 -13.79 17.81
C ARG A 326 15.53 -14.08 19.01
N ARG A 327 16.79 -14.41 18.77
CA ARG A 327 17.81 -14.36 19.81
C ARG A 327 18.06 -12.88 20.08
N GLY A 328 17.77 -12.44 21.31
CA GLY A 328 17.87 -11.08 21.84
C GLY A 328 18.78 -10.13 21.06
N SER A 329 18.24 -9.47 20.07
CA SER A 329 18.88 -8.34 19.41
C SER A 329 18.43 -7.05 20.07
N VAL A 330 19.37 -6.11 20.20
CA VAL A 330 19.11 -4.74 20.65
C VAL A 330 17.84 -4.21 19.95
N PRO A 331 16.87 -3.62 20.69
CA PRO A 331 15.64 -3.11 20.07
C PRO A 331 15.98 -2.05 19.04
N GLY A 332 15.93 -2.43 17.77
CA GLY A 332 15.84 -1.46 16.68
C GLY A 332 14.47 -0.73 16.73
N PRO A 333 14.31 0.39 16.02
CA PRO A 333 13.02 1.08 15.97
C PRO A 333 11.93 0.08 15.56
N LYS A 334 10.84 0.05 16.34
CA LYS A 334 9.75 -0.90 16.15
C LYS A 334 9.18 -0.80 14.75
N PRO A 335 8.90 -1.94 14.05
CA PRO A 335 8.27 -1.91 12.73
C PRO A 335 6.98 -1.09 12.74
N LYS A 336 6.67 -0.40 11.65
CA LYS A 336 5.44 0.41 11.48
C LYS A 336 4.17 -0.32 11.92
N LEU A 337 4.12 -1.65 11.74
CA LEU A 337 2.99 -2.48 12.14
C LEU A 337 2.67 -2.38 13.63
N GLN A 338 3.70 -2.33 14.50
CA GLN A 338 3.52 -2.23 15.96
C GLN A 338 3.13 -0.83 16.42
N GLN A 339 3.58 0.22 15.73
CA GLN A 339 3.23 1.60 16.10
C GLN A 339 1.76 1.91 15.80
N GLN A 340 1.18 1.34 14.76
CA GLN A 340 -0.22 1.56 14.41
C GLN A 340 -1.22 0.78 15.31
N LEU A 341 -0.78 -0.34 15.90
CA LEU A 341 -1.66 -1.15 16.78
C LEU A 341 -1.68 -0.68 18.25
N LYS A 342 -0.74 0.18 18.68
CA LYS A 342 -0.58 0.58 20.10
C LYS A 342 -0.99 2.01 20.44
N GLN A 343 -1.49 2.82 19.50
CA GLN A 343 -1.96 4.17 19.84
C GLN A 343 -3.47 4.29 19.71
N PRO A 344 -4.23 4.40 20.82
CA PRO A 344 -5.46 5.15 20.80
C PRO A 344 -5.10 6.63 20.51
N PRO A 345 -5.97 7.41 19.83
CA PRO A 345 -5.68 8.79 19.54
C PRO A 345 -5.43 9.54 20.85
N THR A 346 -4.20 10.00 21.04
CA THR A 346 -3.92 10.97 22.11
C THR A 346 -4.56 12.28 21.74
N PRO A 347 -5.34 12.91 22.65
CA PRO A 347 -5.82 14.25 22.41
C PRO A 347 -4.61 15.21 22.33
N ASN A 348 -4.58 16.05 21.30
CA ASN A 348 -3.58 17.10 21.14
C ASN A 348 -3.49 17.94 22.45
N PRO A 349 -2.29 18.29 22.90
CA PRO A 349 -2.16 19.25 23.99
C PRO A 349 -2.70 20.60 23.52
N THR A 350 -3.81 21.00 24.12
CA THR A 350 -4.41 22.30 23.97
C THR A 350 -3.43 23.39 24.34
N VAL A 351 -3.05 24.20 23.36
CA VAL A 351 -2.50 25.54 23.62
C VAL A 351 -3.67 26.39 24.09
N SER A 352 -3.71 26.73 25.37
CA SER A 352 -4.73 27.58 25.96
C SER A 352 -4.43 29.05 25.65
N PRO A 353 -5.32 29.76 24.96
CA PRO A 353 -5.40 31.21 25.13
C PRO A 353 -6.25 31.52 26.36
N SER A 354 -5.71 32.31 27.27
CA SER A 354 -6.43 32.82 28.46
C SER A 354 -7.53 33.74 28.04
N PHE A 355 -8.79 33.28 28.12
CA PHE A 355 -9.95 34.14 28.11
C PHE A 355 -10.69 34.04 29.46
N LYS A 356 -10.97 35.17 30.07
CA LYS A 356 -11.78 35.28 31.31
C LYS A 356 -13.24 34.98 30.98
N PRO A 357 -13.96 34.20 31.78
CA PRO A 357 -15.36 33.89 31.51
C PRO A 357 -16.29 34.97 32.01
N THR A 358 -17.25 35.32 31.18
CA THR A 358 -18.50 35.97 31.58
C THR A 358 -19.56 34.88 31.80
N PRO A 359 -20.44 34.97 32.80
CA PRO A 359 -21.29 33.85 33.18
C PRO A 359 -22.48 33.66 32.21
N ALA A 360 -22.60 32.44 31.67
CA ALA A 360 -23.74 32.02 30.87
C ALA A 360 -24.81 31.36 31.75
N THR A 361 -26.03 31.72 31.48
CA THR A 361 -27.26 31.26 32.14
C THR A 361 -27.53 29.79 31.81
N THR A 362 -27.65 28.96 32.82
CA THR A 362 -27.92 27.52 32.70
C THR A 362 -29.43 27.31 32.51
N THR A 363 -29.82 26.75 31.37
CA THR A 363 -31.16 26.19 31.17
C THR A 363 -31.07 24.67 31.26
N THR A 364 -31.65 24.10 32.30
CA THR A 364 -31.70 22.65 32.55
C THR A 364 -32.89 22.08 31.78
N LEU A 365 -32.60 21.18 30.83
CA LEU A 365 -33.60 20.30 30.25
C LEU A 365 -33.51 18.94 30.93
N THR A 366 -34.56 18.56 31.64
CA THR A 366 -34.75 17.23 32.23
C THR A 366 -35.38 16.33 31.17
N ASN A 367 -34.65 15.28 30.78
CA ASN A 367 -35.22 14.16 30.02
C ASN A 367 -35.38 12.96 30.94
N GLY A 368 -36.61 12.44 31.01
CA GLY A 368 -36.96 11.23 31.70
C GLY A 368 -36.39 10.01 30.97
N SER A 369 -35.80 9.15 31.73
CA SER A 369 -35.23 7.84 31.29
C SER A 369 -36.26 6.75 31.54
N ASP A 370 -36.65 6.05 30.48
CA ASP A 370 -37.20 4.70 30.62
C ASP A 370 -36.10 3.68 30.28
N HIS A 371 -35.65 3.02 31.30
CA HIS A 371 -34.72 1.84 31.20
C HIS A 371 -35.54 0.57 31.06
N THR A 372 -35.48 -0.07 29.90
CA THR A 372 -35.75 -1.51 29.78
C THR A 372 -34.42 -2.25 29.70
N SER A 373 -34.11 -2.87 30.84
CA SER A 373 -32.98 -3.76 31.01
C SER A 373 -33.26 -5.10 30.30
N LEU A 374 -32.42 -5.45 29.31
CA LEU A 374 -32.31 -6.82 28.84
C LEU A 374 -31.17 -7.48 29.59
N ALA A 375 -31.54 -8.41 30.47
CA ALA A 375 -30.62 -9.22 31.26
C ALA A 375 -29.80 -10.16 30.36
N ALA A 376 -28.48 -10.08 30.48
CA ALA A 376 -27.56 -11.07 29.94
C ALA A 376 -27.56 -12.31 30.80
N THR A 377 -27.77 -13.49 30.20
CA THR A 377 -27.64 -14.82 30.83
C THR A 377 -26.17 -15.09 31.10
N PRO A 378 -25.81 -15.61 32.29
CA PRO A 378 -24.43 -16.00 32.57
C PRO A 378 -24.06 -17.31 31.84
N LEU A 379 -22.89 -17.31 31.20
CA LEU A 379 -22.28 -18.53 30.68
C LEU A 379 -21.73 -19.39 31.80
N ASP A 380 -22.05 -20.70 31.75
CA ASP A 380 -21.64 -21.76 32.65
C ASP A 380 -20.10 -21.99 32.56
N PRO A 381 -19.36 -22.01 33.68
CA PRO A 381 -17.90 -22.16 33.67
C PRO A 381 -17.43 -23.63 33.69
N SER A 382 -18.21 -24.59 33.23
CA SER A 382 -17.87 -26.04 33.35
C SER A 382 -17.59 -26.74 32.01
N GLN A 383 -17.05 -26.08 30.99
CA GLN A 383 -16.42 -26.79 29.87
C GLN A 383 -14.91 -26.75 30.02
N SER A 384 -14.36 -27.85 30.50
CA SER A 384 -12.93 -28.13 30.59
C SER A 384 -12.31 -28.18 29.19
N GLU A 385 -11.37 -27.30 28.94
CA GLU A 385 -10.47 -27.38 27.78
C GLU A 385 -9.62 -28.64 27.88
N GLU A 386 -9.79 -29.56 26.92
CA GLU A 386 -8.84 -30.64 26.72
C GLU A 386 -7.52 -30.06 26.16
N PRO A 387 -6.36 -30.51 26.62
CA PRO A 387 -5.08 -30.04 26.12
C PRO A 387 -4.86 -30.53 24.68
N PHE A 388 -4.63 -29.60 23.77
CA PHE A 388 -4.28 -29.83 22.39
C PHE A 388 -2.96 -30.65 22.31
N SER A 389 -3.04 -31.94 22.04
CA SER A 389 -1.89 -32.78 21.72
C SER A 389 -1.48 -32.47 20.27
N PRO A 390 -0.21 -32.17 20.00
CA PRO A 390 0.26 -32.02 18.61
C PRO A 390 0.19 -33.38 17.93
N ALA A 391 -0.60 -33.46 16.88
CA ALA A 391 -0.60 -34.61 15.98
C ALA A 391 0.81 -34.82 15.41
N GLU A 392 1.43 -35.94 15.72
CA GLU A 392 2.65 -36.45 15.10
C GLU A 392 2.36 -36.71 13.61
N SER A 393 2.84 -35.80 12.72
CA SER A 393 2.82 -36.02 11.30
C SER A 393 3.98 -36.94 10.91
N THR A 394 3.61 -38.08 10.38
CA THR A 394 4.47 -39.08 9.76
C THR A 394 5.41 -38.51 8.71
N HIS A 395 6.67 -38.91 8.80
CA HIS A 395 7.78 -38.92 7.83
C HIS A 395 7.52 -38.29 6.45
N GLY A 396 7.77 -36.96 6.34
CA GLY A 396 8.11 -36.29 5.09
C GLY A 396 9.48 -35.63 5.25
N LYS A 397 10.37 -35.75 4.26
CA LYS A 397 11.64 -35.01 4.19
C LYS A 397 11.37 -33.59 4.62
N LYS A 398 12.11 -33.04 5.59
CA LYS A 398 12.08 -31.61 5.96
C LYS A 398 12.44 -30.78 4.72
N ARG A 399 11.46 -30.46 3.89
CA ARG A 399 11.61 -29.37 2.90
C ARG A 399 11.84 -28.11 3.71
N GLY A 400 12.92 -27.38 3.40
CA GLY A 400 13.14 -26.05 3.93
C GLY A 400 11.86 -25.21 3.74
N ARG A 401 11.54 -24.33 4.68
CA ARG A 401 10.35 -23.50 4.55
C ARG A 401 10.53 -22.50 3.41
N LYS A 402 9.50 -22.32 2.61
CA LYS A 402 9.42 -21.41 1.47
C LYS A 402 9.35 -19.95 1.92
N PRO A 403 9.68 -18.98 1.05
CA PRO A 403 9.39 -17.57 1.31
C PRO A 403 7.88 -17.36 1.53
N LEU A 404 7.52 -16.32 2.29
CA LEU A 404 6.11 -15.98 2.49
C LEU A 404 5.56 -15.31 1.23
N TYR A 405 4.40 -15.77 0.78
CA TYR A 405 3.64 -15.11 -0.27
C TYR A 405 2.72 -14.07 0.34
N ILE A 406 2.97 -12.79 0.03
CA ILE A 406 2.29 -11.66 0.65
C ILE A 406 1.54 -10.80 -0.37
N ARG A 407 0.55 -10.06 0.11
CA ARG A 407 0.02 -8.90 -0.60
C ARG A 407 0.47 -7.63 0.10
N GLU A 408 0.36 -6.50 -0.60
CA GLU A 408 0.66 -5.21 -0.03
C GLU A 408 -0.50 -4.23 -0.19
N GLY A 409 -0.57 -3.28 0.76
CA GLY A 409 -1.58 -2.22 0.73
C GLY A 409 -1.22 -1.06 -0.17
N GLY A 410 0.02 -1.02 -0.67
CA GLY A 410 0.52 -0.04 -1.62
C GLY A 410 0.04 -0.31 -3.04
N SER A 411 0.27 0.66 -3.93
CA SER A 411 -0.06 0.58 -5.35
C SER A 411 1.18 0.95 -6.14
N ILE A 412 1.52 0.14 -7.14
CA ILE A 412 2.59 0.40 -8.10
C ILE A 412 1.98 0.31 -9.49
N PRO A 413 1.70 1.46 -10.14
CA PRO A 413 0.91 1.48 -11.37
C PRO A 413 1.51 0.72 -12.53
N SER A 414 2.84 0.64 -12.59
CA SER A 414 3.59 0.11 -13.73
C SER A 414 3.40 -1.40 -13.92
N ILE A 415 3.33 -2.22 -12.85
CA ILE A 415 3.29 -3.68 -13.00
C ILE A 415 2.02 -4.16 -13.70
N ARG A 416 0.84 -3.69 -13.26
CA ARG A 416 -0.43 -4.09 -13.89
C ARG A 416 -0.57 -3.55 -15.30
N PHE A 417 -0.10 -2.32 -15.53
CA PHE A 417 -0.12 -1.73 -16.86
C PHE A 417 0.74 -2.54 -17.85
N LEU A 418 1.97 -2.91 -17.48
CA LEU A 418 2.85 -3.68 -18.36
C LEU A 418 2.31 -5.10 -18.60
N GLU A 419 1.77 -5.75 -17.57
CA GLU A 419 1.12 -7.06 -17.71
C GLU A 419 -0.02 -7.01 -18.76
N LYS A 420 -0.89 -5.98 -18.70
CA LYS A 420 -1.96 -5.77 -19.70
C LYS A 420 -1.40 -5.40 -21.07
N GLU A 421 -0.38 -4.54 -21.14
CA GLU A 421 0.15 -4.00 -22.40
C GLU A 421 0.91 -5.05 -23.23
N PHE A 422 1.63 -5.97 -22.57
CA PHE A 422 2.46 -6.98 -23.22
C PHE A 422 1.85 -8.39 -23.15
N GLY A 423 0.81 -8.62 -22.35
CA GLY A 423 0.23 -9.95 -22.17
C GLY A 423 1.17 -10.96 -21.48
N ALA A 424 2.17 -10.46 -20.78
CA ALA A 424 3.20 -11.26 -20.12
C ALA A 424 2.95 -11.35 -18.60
N PRO A 425 3.17 -12.52 -17.97
CA PRO A 425 3.02 -12.68 -16.53
C PRO A 425 4.04 -11.84 -15.77
N ALA A 426 3.58 -11.26 -14.66
CA ALA A 426 4.41 -10.43 -13.81
C ALA A 426 4.62 -11.05 -12.43
N ALA A 427 5.80 -10.80 -11.85
CA ALA A 427 6.13 -11.15 -10.47
C ALA A 427 6.80 -9.98 -9.76
N HIS A 428 6.62 -9.90 -8.45
CA HIS A 428 7.18 -8.83 -7.64
C HIS A 428 8.11 -9.40 -6.57
N LEU A 429 9.38 -9.01 -6.65
CA LEU A 429 10.45 -9.43 -5.75
C LEU A 429 10.81 -8.33 -4.76
N PRO A 430 10.35 -8.40 -3.50
CA PRO A 430 10.81 -7.51 -2.44
C PRO A 430 12.30 -7.75 -2.09
N CYS A 431 13.09 -6.68 -2.09
CA CYS A 431 14.52 -6.73 -1.75
C CYS A 431 14.84 -6.09 -0.39
N GLY A 432 13.97 -5.22 0.10
CA GLY A 432 14.06 -4.57 1.40
C GLY A 432 13.51 -5.43 2.53
N GLN A 433 13.66 -4.95 3.76
CA GLN A 433 13.14 -5.56 4.98
C GLN A 433 12.26 -4.58 5.76
N ALA A 434 11.46 -5.07 6.71
CA ALA A 434 10.47 -4.27 7.45
C ALA A 434 11.04 -3.03 8.14
N SER A 435 12.32 -3.06 8.55
CA SER A 435 12.97 -1.97 9.28
C SER A 435 13.73 -0.97 8.41
N ASP A 436 13.60 -1.04 7.08
CA ASP A 436 14.34 -0.17 6.17
C ASP A 436 13.85 1.29 6.15
N SER A 437 12.68 1.57 6.76
CA SER A 437 12.15 2.93 6.93
C SER A 437 11.98 3.73 5.63
N ALA A 438 11.59 3.08 4.53
CA ALA A 438 11.29 3.77 3.30
C ALA A 438 10.25 4.89 3.50
N HIS A 439 10.41 6.00 2.77
CA HIS A 439 9.63 7.24 2.90
C HIS A 439 9.74 7.93 4.27
N LEU A 440 10.53 7.39 5.21
CA LEU A 440 10.76 7.96 6.54
C LEU A 440 12.21 8.45 6.68
N ASP A 441 12.48 9.14 7.79
CA ASP A 441 13.84 9.52 8.16
C ASP A 441 14.71 8.29 8.45
N ASN A 442 15.99 8.37 8.12
CA ASN A 442 16.96 7.28 8.26
C ASN A 442 16.62 6.04 7.41
N GLU A 443 16.10 6.23 6.21
CA GLU A 443 15.96 5.16 5.25
C GLU A 443 17.29 4.45 5.06
N ARG A 444 17.23 3.10 5.01
CA ARG A 444 18.42 2.26 4.95
C ARG A 444 18.16 0.96 4.21
N LEU A 445 19.20 0.36 3.68
CA LEU A 445 19.18 -0.98 3.08
C LEU A 445 20.28 -1.82 3.72
N ARG A 446 19.95 -3.03 4.14
CA ARG A 446 20.94 -3.97 4.69
C ARG A 446 21.89 -4.44 3.58
N VAL A 447 23.19 -4.31 3.77
CA VAL A 447 24.21 -4.70 2.79
C VAL A 447 24.08 -6.17 2.42
N ASN A 448 23.79 -7.05 3.39
CA ASN A 448 23.56 -8.47 3.13
C ASN A 448 22.36 -8.71 2.19
N ASN A 449 21.26 -7.93 2.36
CA ASN A 449 20.12 -8.04 1.47
C ASN A 449 20.47 -7.61 0.05
N LEU A 450 21.25 -6.52 -0.10
CA LEU A 450 21.72 -6.06 -1.40
C LEU A 450 22.50 -7.13 -2.16
N TYR A 451 23.50 -7.77 -1.52
CA TYR A 451 24.30 -8.83 -2.14
C TYR A 451 23.48 -10.09 -2.42
N LYS A 452 22.60 -10.48 -1.51
CA LYS A 452 21.73 -11.63 -1.72
C LYS A 452 20.71 -11.39 -2.82
N SER A 453 20.15 -10.18 -2.91
CA SER A 453 19.28 -9.81 -4.03
C SER A 453 20.03 -9.87 -5.37
N ARG A 454 21.29 -9.41 -5.44
CA ARG A 454 22.12 -9.57 -6.64
C ARG A 454 22.25 -11.05 -7.04
N GLU A 455 22.48 -11.94 -6.09
CA GLU A 455 22.60 -13.37 -6.37
C GLU A 455 21.27 -14.00 -6.77
N ILE A 456 20.14 -13.56 -6.17
CA ILE A 456 18.80 -13.99 -6.58
C ILE A 456 18.54 -13.57 -8.03
N PHE A 457 18.81 -12.30 -8.41
CA PHE A 457 18.64 -11.84 -9.79
C PHE A 457 19.55 -12.57 -10.76
N ARG A 458 20.80 -12.84 -10.38
CA ARG A 458 21.73 -13.62 -11.19
C ARG A 458 21.19 -15.03 -11.47
N ARG A 459 20.65 -15.73 -10.46
CA ARG A 459 20.02 -17.05 -10.64
C ARG A 459 18.75 -16.94 -11.48
N LEU A 460 17.87 -16.00 -11.14
CA LEU A 460 16.64 -15.77 -11.88
C LEU A 460 16.91 -15.61 -13.38
N PHE A 461 17.80 -14.70 -13.77
CA PHE A 461 18.07 -14.42 -15.18
C PHE A 461 18.80 -15.54 -15.93
N ARG A 462 19.51 -16.41 -15.22
CA ARG A 462 20.09 -17.63 -15.77
C ARG A 462 19.05 -18.75 -15.92
N GLU A 463 18.08 -18.82 -15.04
CA GLU A 463 17.13 -19.93 -14.91
C GLU A 463 15.70 -19.55 -15.35
N LEU A 464 15.55 -18.43 -16.08
CA LEU A 464 14.24 -18.05 -16.63
C LEU A 464 13.66 -19.20 -17.46
N PRO A 465 12.34 -19.52 -17.27
CA PRO A 465 11.71 -20.58 -18.05
C PRO A 465 11.77 -20.25 -19.54
N ARG A 466 12.06 -21.24 -20.34
CA ARG A 466 12.11 -21.11 -21.81
C ARG A 466 10.69 -21.26 -22.38
N LYS A 467 10.28 -20.33 -23.22
CA LYS A 467 9.02 -20.39 -23.97
C LYS A 467 9.24 -20.78 -25.41
#